data_ad0506837373717e91dd033c19255518
#
_entry.id   ad0506837373717e91dd033c19255518
#
_cell.length_a   1.000
_cell.length_b   1.000
_cell.length_c   1.000
_cell.angle_alpha   90.00
_cell.angle_beta   90.00
_cell.angle_gamma   90.00
#
_symmetry.space_group_name_H-M   'P 1'
#
loop_
_entity.id
_entity.type
_entity.pdbx_description
1 polymer ?
#
loop_
_entity_poly.entity_id
_entity_poly.type
_entity_poly.pdbx_seq_one_letter_code
_entity_poly.pdbx_strand_id
1 'polypeptide(L)'
;MKQPCHLLLCLLLCLLLGVSGCSVDPAVRERQRFDQYVDQCFVKALSEDYHTMALFLENPREYGIDPETVPATLGPRFSQEEFRRAEENAKEQQARLQSFQRGLLTPGQQTTYDLMARQNQLQVAMSQERFDYLGSLFGSINGLHVSLPTFFTEYPLRSERDVKALIQTVEDVAPYLQSALDYTSLQAEKGLLMLSPEDVAQECRKTVSMGMDSSVLAEMERKLDALGLGEKGEGYKAQLEEAFSSSYLAGYEQVAAFMEQLDQSGGNTGGLCRLENGREGYELMVQSATGSARSVEETQELMLEQLERHTQALYELLLDSPGAYELLAQEGLATHYISYEEMLADLEELMQEDFPDIGRLEYTVSPISQETANDSVAAYFPFPAIDGQGAMSIKVNSSLDRADLQEPQSFFTIAHEGLPGHMYQISYAYQTLQAPYRKVLASELPGYSEGYATYVELLAYDYLKEAEPELDGDALDLLRQLTLCQNDLVALCDMGIHYQGWDLEELNAFTLEQGWPLGDPSLLYQQLQDNPAVFLSYYVGYTEFALLKEKAQEELGEQFDPKAFHQAILENGPLPFELLEEKVKDFLRQAAQDAH
;
A
#
# COMPACT_ATOMS: atom_id res chain seq x y z
N MET A 1 -40.48 -51.21 59.88
CA MET A 1 -39.46 -50.19 59.97
C MET A 1 -38.19 -50.71 59.21
N LYS A 2 -38.04 -50.40 57.95
CA LYS A 2 -36.81 -50.48 57.15
C LYS A 2 -37.07 -49.65 55.91
N GLN A 3 -36.48 -48.52 55.83
CA GLN A 3 -35.92 -47.78 54.70
C GLN A 3 -35.81 -46.31 55.09
N PRO A 4 -34.64 -45.73 55.08
CA PRO A 4 -34.25 -44.79 54.07
C PRO A 4 -32.70 -44.79 53.84
N CYS A 5 -32.16 -45.75 53.13
CA CYS A 5 -30.71 -45.72 52.79
C CYS A 5 -30.45 -45.57 51.29
N HIS A 6 -31.44 -45.81 50.43
CA HIS A 6 -31.23 -45.72 48.98
C HIS A 6 -31.42 -44.31 48.39
N LEU A 7 -32.18 -43.42 49.07
CA LEU A 7 -32.37 -42.05 48.61
C LEU A 7 -31.11 -41.18 48.80
N LEU A 8 -30.34 -41.42 49.86
CA LEU A 8 -29.11 -40.67 50.12
C LEU A 8 -27.97 -41.08 49.15
N LEU A 9 -27.92 -42.36 48.72
CA LEU A 9 -26.93 -42.82 47.78
C LEU A 9 -27.17 -42.30 46.35
N CYS A 10 -28.42 -42.18 45.92
CA CYS A 10 -28.78 -41.59 44.63
C CYS A 10 -28.53 -40.07 44.59
N LEU A 11 -28.73 -39.37 45.69
CA LEU A 11 -28.42 -37.93 45.77
C LEU A 11 -26.89 -37.67 45.80
N LEU A 12 -26.09 -38.54 46.44
CA LEU A 12 -24.64 -38.44 46.37
C LEU A 12 -24.06 -38.81 44.98
N LEU A 13 -24.64 -39.80 44.27
CA LEU A 13 -24.26 -40.11 42.86
C LEU A 13 -24.68 -38.98 41.90
N CYS A 14 -25.83 -38.35 42.07
CA CYS A 14 -26.23 -37.19 41.29
C CYS A 14 -25.35 -35.94 41.57
N LEU A 15 -24.87 -35.76 42.77
CA LEU A 15 -23.92 -34.69 43.14
C LEU A 15 -22.52 -34.97 42.58
N LEU A 16 -22.11 -36.23 42.47
CA LEU A 16 -20.82 -36.62 41.85
C LEU A 16 -20.85 -36.61 40.30
N LEU A 17 -22.03 -36.75 39.68
CA LEU A 17 -22.22 -36.60 38.24
C LEU A 17 -22.49 -35.14 37.82
N GLY A 18 -22.87 -34.26 38.73
CA GLY A 18 -23.11 -32.82 38.49
C GLY A 18 -21.87 -31.93 38.53
N VAL A 19 -20.66 -32.48 38.80
CA VAL A 19 -19.40 -31.73 38.88
C VAL A 19 -18.44 -32.14 37.77
N SER A 20 -18.86 -32.99 36.83
CA SER A 20 -18.18 -33.12 35.54
C SER A 20 -18.62 -31.96 34.63
N GLY A 21 -18.49 -30.73 35.11
CA GLY A 21 -18.41 -29.58 34.22
C GLY A 21 -17.26 -29.86 33.31
N CYS A 22 -17.53 -30.10 32.00
CA CYS A 22 -16.51 -30.05 30.99
C CYS A 22 -15.78 -28.70 31.12
N SER A 23 -14.68 -28.69 31.85
CA SER A 23 -13.79 -27.56 31.81
C SER A 23 -13.27 -27.51 30.38
N VAL A 24 -13.81 -26.58 29.59
CA VAL A 24 -13.29 -26.31 28.25
C VAL A 24 -11.80 -26.08 28.41
N ASP A 25 -11.00 -26.80 27.63
CA ASP A 25 -9.55 -26.67 27.61
C ASP A 25 -9.16 -25.17 27.58
N PRO A 26 -8.32 -24.70 28.50
CA PRO A 26 -7.87 -23.32 28.51
C PRO A 26 -7.39 -22.81 27.16
N ALA A 27 -6.70 -23.66 26.36
CA ALA A 27 -6.27 -23.32 25.02
C ALA A 27 -7.44 -23.10 24.06
N VAL A 28 -8.48 -23.94 24.10
CA VAL A 28 -9.68 -23.77 23.27
C VAL A 28 -10.41 -22.46 23.61
N ARG A 29 -10.52 -22.15 24.92
CA ARG A 29 -11.16 -20.90 25.37
C ARG A 29 -10.35 -19.67 24.92
N GLU A 30 -9.03 -19.73 25.01
CA GLU A 30 -8.17 -18.62 24.61
C GLU A 30 -8.21 -18.37 23.10
N ARG A 31 -8.22 -19.43 22.29
CA ARG A 31 -8.37 -19.37 20.83
C ARG A 31 -9.70 -18.73 20.43
N GLN A 32 -10.80 -19.16 21.03
CA GLN A 32 -12.12 -18.58 20.77
C GLN A 32 -12.19 -17.10 21.18
N ARG A 33 -11.58 -16.74 22.32
CA ARG A 33 -11.51 -15.35 22.78
C ARG A 33 -10.69 -14.48 21.81
N PHE A 34 -9.62 -15.03 21.27
CA PHE A 34 -8.77 -14.34 20.30
C PHE A 34 -9.49 -14.15 18.96
N ASP A 35 -10.16 -15.17 18.43
CA ASP A 35 -10.95 -15.04 17.20
C ASP A 35 -12.02 -13.97 17.35
N GLN A 36 -12.77 -13.96 18.47
CA GLN A 36 -13.77 -12.92 18.75
C GLN A 36 -13.15 -11.51 18.84
N TYR A 37 -11.93 -11.39 19.34
CA TYR A 37 -11.22 -10.12 19.38
C TYR A 37 -10.84 -9.64 17.99
N VAL A 38 -10.30 -10.53 17.16
CA VAL A 38 -9.94 -10.23 15.75
C VAL A 38 -11.18 -9.81 14.96
N ASP A 39 -12.31 -10.53 15.11
CA ASP A 39 -13.59 -10.16 14.49
C ASP A 39 -14.07 -8.77 14.95
N GLN A 40 -13.94 -8.46 16.25
CA GLN A 40 -14.28 -7.13 16.76
C GLN A 40 -13.39 -6.03 16.19
N CYS A 41 -12.08 -6.28 16.01
CA CYS A 41 -11.18 -5.34 15.35
C CYS A 41 -11.58 -5.09 13.90
N PHE A 42 -11.94 -6.15 13.16
CA PHE A 42 -12.43 -6.06 11.80
C PHE A 42 -13.70 -5.21 11.69
N VAL A 43 -14.73 -5.55 12.49
CA VAL A 43 -15.99 -4.80 12.48
C VAL A 43 -15.79 -3.34 12.87
N LYS A 44 -14.93 -3.08 13.87
CA LYS A 44 -14.61 -1.71 14.30
C LYS A 44 -13.97 -0.92 13.17
N ALA A 45 -12.91 -1.44 12.56
CA ALA A 45 -12.18 -0.76 11.50
C ALA A 45 -13.10 -0.40 10.32
N LEU A 46 -13.93 -1.34 9.85
CA LEU A 46 -14.83 -1.11 8.73
C LEU A 46 -16.12 -0.35 9.08
N SER A 47 -16.34 -0.02 10.36
CA SER A 47 -17.48 0.81 10.79
C SER A 47 -17.09 2.26 11.08
N GLU A 48 -15.82 2.62 10.93
CA GLU A 48 -15.34 3.98 11.21
C GLU A 48 -15.74 4.98 10.13
N ASP A 49 -15.73 4.56 8.85
CA ASP A 49 -16.24 5.35 7.72
C ASP A 49 -16.90 4.50 6.64
N TYR A 50 -17.84 5.11 5.90
CA TYR A 50 -18.66 4.42 4.92
C TYR A 50 -17.85 3.98 3.69
N HIS A 51 -16.91 4.81 3.23
CA HIS A 51 -16.12 4.50 2.05
C HIS A 51 -15.26 3.26 2.28
N THR A 52 -14.51 3.21 3.39
CA THR A 52 -13.68 2.04 3.76
C THR A 52 -14.53 0.77 3.87
N MET A 53 -15.70 0.85 4.52
CA MET A 53 -16.63 -0.28 4.56
C MET A 53 -17.06 -0.73 3.16
N ALA A 54 -17.50 0.21 2.31
CA ALA A 54 -17.99 -0.11 0.98
C ALA A 54 -16.86 -0.55 0.01
N LEU A 55 -15.63 -0.10 0.23
CA LEU A 55 -14.46 -0.55 -0.52
C LEU A 55 -14.19 -2.04 -0.27
N PHE A 56 -14.14 -2.44 0.99
CA PHE A 56 -13.79 -3.81 1.37
C PHE A 56 -14.96 -4.79 1.41
N LEU A 57 -16.23 -4.32 1.46
CA LEU A 57 -17.41 -5.18 1.57
C LEU A 57 -18.50 -4.81 0.56
N GLU A 58 -18.97 -5.81 -0.19
CA GLU A 58 -20.22 -5.72 -0.95
C GLU A 58 -21.44 -6.01 -0.06
N ASN A 59 -21.27 -6.90 0.94
CA ASN A 59 -22.34 -7.39 1.82
C ASN A 59 -22.04 -7.15 3.30
N PRO A 60 -21.90 -5.91 3.79
CA PRO A 60 -21.46 -5.60 5.16
C PRO A 60 -22.35 -6.22 6.23
N ARG A 61 -23.66 -6.46 5.95
CA ARG A 61 -24.59 -7.08 6.90
C ARG A 61 -24.23 -8.54 7.22
N GLU A 62 -23.55 -9.26 6.33
CA GLU A 62 -23.08 -10.62 6.59
C GLU A 62 -21.97 -10.65 7.64
N TYR A 63 -21.26 -9.54 7.79
CA TYR A 63 -20.23 -9.33 8.81
C TYR A 63 -20.72 -8.61 10.06
N GLY A 64 -22.06 -8.40 10.18
CA GLY A 64 -22.68 -7.76 11.34
C GLY A 64 -22.59 -6.22 11.33
N ILE A 65 -22.22 -5.61 10.20
CA ILE A 65 -22.17 -4.15 10.05
C ILE A 65 -23.47 -3.67 9.39
N ASP A 66 -24.16 -2.72 10.04
CA ASP A 66 -25.31 -2.05 9.44
C ASP A 66 -24.86 -0.79 8.71
N PRO A 67 -24.88 -0.76 7.36
CA PRO A 67 -24.40 0.37 6.58
C PRO A 67 -25.16 1.67 6.82
N GLU A 68 -26.38 1.60 7.38
CA GLU A 68 -27.16 2.80 7.73
C GLU A 68 -26.60 3.54 8.95
N THR A 69 -25.76 2.88 9.76
CA THR A 69 -25.17 3.46 10.97
C THR A 69 -23.74 3.94 10.79
N VAL A 70 -23.11 3.58 9.67
CA VAL A 70 -21.71 3.96 9.38
C VAL A 70 -21.65 5.40 8.89
N PRO A 71 -20.78 6.26 9.47
CA PRO A 71 -20.64 7.65 9.05
C PRO A 71 -20.13 7.78 7.62
N ALA A 72 -20.73 8.65 6.83
CA ALA A 72 -20.28 8.99 5.48
C ALA A 72 -19.51 10.31 5.52
N THR A 73 -18.23 10.25 5.87
CA THR A 73 -17.31 11.38 5.99
C THR A 73 -15.94 10.99 5.43
N LEU A 74 -15.03 11.95 5.25
CA LEU A 74 -13.64 11.71 4.87
C LEU A 74 -12.74 11.28 6.06
N GLY A 75 -13.33 11.00 7.21
CA GLY A 75 -12.62 10.54 8.39
C GLY A 75 -12.38 11.61 9.47
N PRO A 76 -11.48 11.33 10.43
CA PRO A 76 -11.15 12.22 11.53
C PRO A 76 -10.55 13.53 11.04
N ARG A 77 -10.73 14.62 11.81
CA ARG A 77 -10.12 15.92 11.51
C ARG A 77 -8.68 15.98 12.02
N PHE A 78 -7.86 16.83 11.39
CA PHE A 78 -6.46 17.04 11.76
C PHE A 78 -6.38 18.01 12.95
N SER A 79 -6.75 17.55 14.14
CA SER A 79 -6.81 18.35 15.35
C SER A 79 -6.10 17.65 16.51
N GLN A 80 -5.59 18.44 17.46
CA GLN A 80 -4.91 17.93 18.65
C GLN A 80 -5.83 16.99 19.48
N GLU A 81 -7.14 17.22 19.48
CA GLU A 81 -8.11 16.34 20.16
C GLU A 81 -8.15 14.96 19.51
N GLU A 82 -8.21 14.91 18.17
CA GLU A 82 -8.21 13.64 17.43
C GLU A 82 -6.86 12.92 17.55
N PHE A 83 -5.73 13.63 17.53
CA PHE A 83 -4.41 13.01 17.72
C PHE A 83 -4.30 12.37 19.12
N ARG A 84 -4.73 13.08 20.16
CA ARG A 84 -4.77 12.50 21.52
C ARG A 84 -5.69 11.28 21.61
N ARG A 85 -6.84 11.32 20.95
CA ARG A 85 -7.75 10.18 20.88
C ARG A 85 -7.14 8.99 20.12
N ALA A 86 -6.41 9.24 19.05
CA ALA A 86 -5.68 8.22 18.31
C ALA A 86 -4.59 7.55 19.19
N GLU A 87 -3.83 8.34 19.95
CA GLU A 87 -2.83 7.84 20.91
C GLU A 87 -3.46 6.97 22.00
N GLU A 88 -4.58 7.43 22.60
CA GLU A 88 -5.32 6.66 23.61
C GLU A 88 -5.84 5.33 23.03
N ASN A 89 -6.43 5.36 21.84
CA ASN A 89 -6.91 4.16 21.14
C ASN A 89 -5.78 3.17 20.83
N ALA A 90 -4.64 3.64 20.34
CA ALA A 90 -3.47 2.79 20.05
C ALA A 90 -2.99 2.06 21.31
N LYS A 91 -2.86 2.78 22.44
CA LYS A 91 -2.47 2.21 23.73
C LYS A 91 -3.49 1.18 24.23
N GLU A 92 -4.78 1.46 24.08
CA GLU A 92 -5.83 0.51 24.46
C GLU A 92 -5.78 -0.76 23.61
N GLN A 93 -5.63 -0.66 22.30
CA GLN A 93 -5.52 -1.81 21.41
C GLN A 93 -4.31 -2.67 21.74
N GLN A 94 -3.15 -2.04 21.99
CA GLN A 94 -1.94 -2.75 22.41
C GLN A 94 -2.16 -3.50 23.74
N ALA A 95 -2.74 -2.85 24.75
CA ALA A 95 -3.01 -3.47 26.04
C ALA A 95 -4.01 -4.65 25.94
N ARG A 96 -5.05 -4.52 25.09
CA ARG A 96 -6.01 -5.61 24.84
C ARG A 96 -5.33 -6.80 24.19
N LEU A 97 -4.51 -6.59 23.16
CA LEU A 97 -3.77 -7.66 22.48
C LEU A 97 -2.84 -8.37 23.46
N GLN A 98 -2.08 -7.63 24.28
CA GLN A 98 -1.15 -8.19 25.28
C GLN A 98 -1.86 -9.01 26.37
N SER A 99 -3.19 -8.92 26.51
CA SER A 99 -3.96 -9.73 27.45
C SER A 99 -4.12 -11.20 27.02
N PHE A 100 -3.77 -11.54 25.78
CA PHE A 100 -3.85 -12.91 25.26
C PHE A 100 -2.56 -13.69 25.51
N GLN A 101 -2.71 -14.99 25.75
CA GLN A 101 -1.59 -15.92 25.94
C GLN A 101 -1.19 -16.52 24.60
N ARG A 102 -0.25 -15.86 23.88
CA ARG A 102 0.22 -16.27 22.55
C ARG A 102 0.53 -17.77 22.44
N GLY A 103 1.16 -18.37 23.46
CA GLY A 103 1.54 -19.79 23.47
C GLY A 103 0.36 -20.78 23.47
N LEU A 104 -0.88 -20.33 23.74
CA LEU A 104 -2.09 -21.14 23.66
C LEU A 104 -2.81 -21.03 22.30
N LEU A 105 -2.41 -20.10 21.45
CA LEU A 105 -2.97 -19.87 20.12
C LEU A 105 -2.47 -20.92 19.11
N THR A 106 -3.26 -21.14 18.06
CA THR A 106 -2.81 -21.94 16.91
C THR A 106 -1.71 -21.23 16.12
N PRO A 107 -0.89 -21.92 15.29
CA PRO A 107 0.14 -21.27 14.49
C PRO A 107 -0.38 -20.09 13.64
N GLY A 108 -1.53 -20.24 12.96
CA GLY A 108 -2.15 -19.16 12.19
C GLY A 108 -2.62 -17.99 13.07
N GLN A 109 -3.16 -18.26 14.27
CA GLN A 109 -3.52 -17.22 15.23
C GLN A 109 -2.27 -16.54 15.82
N GLN A 110 -1.17 -17.27 16.02
CA GLN A 110 0.11 -16.67 16.44
C GLN A 110 0.65 -15.71 15.39
N THR A 111 0.60 -16.09 14.11
CA THR A 111 0.99 -15.18 13.01
C THR A 111 0.14 -13.90 13.03
N THR A 112 -1.18 -14.01 13.20
CA THR A 112 -2.07 -12.85 13.31
C THR A 112 -1.76 -12.00 14.56
N TYR A 113 -1.50 -12.65 15.70
CA TYR A 113 -1.11 -11.98 16.94
C TYR A 113 0.19 -11.18 16.77
N ASP A 114 1.22 -11.81 16.18
CA ASP A 114 2.53 -11.19 15.98
C ASP A 114 2.46 -10.00 15.01
N LEU A 115 1.70 -10.13 13.92
CA LEU A 115 1.42 -9.03 13.01
C LEU A 115 0.73 -7.86 13.72
N MET A 116 -0.36 -8.12 14.44
CA MET A 116 -1.08 -7.09 15.20
C MET A 116 -0.19 -6.46 16.29
N ALA A 117 0.66 -7.26 16.94
CA ALA A 117 1.58 -6.76 17.96
C ALA A 117 2.60 -5.79 17.37
N ARG A 118 3.15 -6.10 16.19
CA ARG A 118 4.10 -5.23 15.48
C ARG A 118 3.42 -3.92 15.03
N GLN A 119 2.24 -4.02 14.42
CA GLN A 119 1.48 -2.84 13.99
C GLN A 119 1.07 -1.95 15.17
N ASN A 120 0.53 -2.54 16.25
CA ASN A 120 0.16 -1.78 17.46
C ASN A 120 1.37 -1.10 18.11
N GLN A 121 2.53 -1.77 18.15
CA GLN A 121 3.76 -1.17 18.68
C GLN A 121 4.17 0.06 17.88
N LEU A 122 4.15 -0.04 16.55
CA LEU A 122 4.49 1.07 15.67
C LEU A 122 3.47 2.20 15.78
N GLN A 123 2.18 1.87 15.79
CA GLN A 123 1.11 2.85 15.93
C GLN A 123 1.21 3.63 17.27
N VAL A 124 1.49 2.95 18.39
CA VAL A 124 1.72 3.61 19.68
C VAL A 124 2.96 4.51 19.65
N ALA A 125 4.01 4.10 18.92
CA ALA A 125 5.21 4.92 18.79
C ALA A 125 4.96 6.17 17.95
N MET A 126 4.27 6.02 16.80
CA MET A 126 3.97 7.12 15.87
C MET A 126 2.92 8.11 16.39
N SER A 127 1.96 7.65 17.20
CA SER A 127 0.86 8.50 17.72
C SER A 127 1.23 9.34 18.94
N GLN A 128 2.52 9.45 19.30
CA GLN A 128 2.94 10.31 20.41
C GLN A 128 2.81 11.79 20.03
N GLU A 129 2.29 12.63 20.93
CA GLU A 129 2.07 14.08 20.75
C GLU A 129 3.28 14.82 20.11
N ARG A 130 4.51 14.37 20.39
CA ARG A 130 5.73 14.97 19.84
C ARG A 130 5.88 14.82 18.32
N PHE A 131 5.08 13.96 17.68
CA PHE A 131 5.11 13.70 16.24
C PHE A 131 3.88 14.25 15.50
N ASP A 132 2.92 14.87 16.21
CA ASP A 132 1.61 15.27 15.67
C ASP A 132 1.70 16.14 14.40
N TYR A 133 2.78 16.89 14.20
CA TYR A 133 2.92 17.85 13.09
C TYR A 133 4.09 17.55 12.15
N LEU A 134 4.63 16.34 12.15
CA LEU A 134 5.76 15.96 11.28
C LEU A 134 5.33 15.54 9.86
N GLY A 135 4.11 15.04 9.67
CA GLY A 135 3.63 14.58 8.36
C GLY A 135 3.10 15.73 7.50
N SER A 136 3.43 15.77 6.20
CA SER A 136 2.81 16.69 5.25
C SER A 136 1.45 16.14 4.78
N LEU A 137 0.42 17.02 4.75
CA LEU A 137 -0.91 16.69 4.22
C LEU A 137 -1.07 17.06 2.74
N PHE A 138 -0.11 17.78 2.19
CA PHE A 138 -0.15 18.28 0.80
C PHE A 138 1.14 17.95 0.05
N GLY A 139 1.71 16.76 0.28
CA GLY A 139 2.82 16.25 -0.52
C GLY A 139 2.45 16.03 -1.98
N SER A 140 3.43 16.07 -2.86
CA SER A 140 3.22 16.02 -4.32
C SER A 140 2.74 14.64 -4.84
N ILE A 141 2.91 13.55 -4.06
CA ILE A 141 2.50 12.19 -4.44
C ILE A 141 1.20 11.78 -3.74
N ASN A 142 1.17 11.86 -2.40
CA ASN A 142 0.08 11.35 -1.56
C ASN A 142 -0.71 12.47 -0.86
N GLY A 143 -0.52 13.73 -1.25
CA GLY A 143 -1.24 14.86 -0.68
C GLY A 143 -2.75 14.79 -0.91
N LEU A 144 -3.53 15.39 -0.01
CA LEU A 144 -4.99 15.38 -0.09
C LEU A 144 -5.52 15.93 -1.42
N HIS A 145 -4.85 16.92 -1.99
CA HIS A 145 -5.23 17.52 -3.26
C HIS A 145 -5.01 16.59 -4.46
N VAL A 146 -4.07 15.64 -4.34
CA VAL A 146 -3.78 14.62 -5.36
C VAL A 146 -4.65 13.38 -5.17
N SER A 147 -4.88 12.95 -3.92
CA SER A 147 -5.56 11.70 -3.61
C SER A 147 -7.09 11.77 -3.68
N LEU A 148 -7.71 12.92 -3.37
CA LEU A 148 -9.17 13.07 -3.38
C LEU A 148 -9.81 12.82 -4.77
N PRO A 149 -9.26 13.25 -5.91
CA PRO A 149 -9.80 12.89 -7.23
C PRO A 149 -9.92 11.39 -7.42
N THR A 150 -8.85 10.64 -7.14
CA THR A 150 -8.86 9.16 -7.23
C THR A 150 -9.84 8.53 -6.24
N PHE A 151 -9.88 9.03 -5.00
CA PHE A 151 -10.85 8.59 -3.98
C PHE A 151 -12.30 8.66 -4.50
N PHE A 152 -12.71 9.76 -5.15
CA PHE A 152 -14.06 9.91 -5.66
C PHE A 152 -14.31 9.15 -6.96
N THR A 153 -13.34 9.08 -7.86
CA THR A 153 -13.47 8.28 -9.08
C THR A 153 -13.54 6.78 -8.80
N GLU A 154 -12.90 6.30 -7.75
CA GLU A 154 -12.95 4.89 -7.33
C GLU A 154 -14.05 4.60 -6.30
N TYR A 155 -14.83 5.61 -5.86
CA TYR A 155 -15.88 5.43 -4.86
C TYR A 155 -16.86 4.32 -5.26
N PRO A 156 -17.10 3.31 -4.40
CA PRO A 156 -17.98 2.20 -4.73
C PRO A 156 -19.46 2.63 -4.76
N LEU A 157 -20.14 2.47 -5.89
CA LEU A 157 -21.58 2.74 -6.04
C LEU A 157 -22.30 1.48 -6.50
N ARG A 158 -22.94 0.76 -5.57
CA ARG A 158 -23.68 -0.48 -5.82
C ARG A 158 -25.16 -0.37 -5.45
N SER A 159 -25.54 0.66 -4.69
CA SER A 159 -26.89 0.82 -4.14
C SER A 159 -27.28 2.29 -3.96
N GLU A 160 -28.59 2.54 -3.76
CA GLU A 160 -29.11 3.88 -3.39
C GLU A 160 -28.48 4.42 -2.09
N ARG A 161 -28.07 3.53 -1.16
CA ARG A 161 -27.39 3.93 0.08
C ARG A 161 -26.00 4.47 -0.19
N ASP A 162 -25.26 3.83 -1.14
CA ASP A 162 -23.93 4.30 -1.54
C ASP A 162 -23.99 5.70 -2.17
N VAL A 163 -25.03 5.97 -2.99
CA VAL A 163 -25.24 7.30 -3.58
C VAL A 163 -25.44 8.36 -2.50
N LYS A 164 -26.24 8.08 -1.48
CA LYS A 164 -26.45 9.01 -0.36
C LYS A 164 -25.17 9.24 0.44
N ALA A 165 -24.40 8.18 0.65
CA ALA A 165 -23.11 8.27 1.32
C ALA A 165 -22.10 9.07 0.49
N LEU A 166 -22.00 8.83 -0.83
CA LEU A 166 -21.15 9.61 -1.72
C LEU A 166 -21.47 11.11 -1.62
N ILE A 167 -22.75 11.50 -1.74
CA ILE A 167 -23.16 12.92 -1.66
C ILE A 167 -22.72 13.52 -0.31
N GLN A 168 -22.96 12.82 0.81
CA GLN A 168 -22.52 13.27 2.14
C GLN A 168 -20.99 13.40 2.24
N THR A 169 -20.25 12.47 1.62
CA THR A 169 -18.77 12.51 1.60
C THR A 169 -18.26 13.67 0.75
N VAL A 170 -18.93 13.99 -0.38
CA VAL A 170 -18.60 15.18 -1.19
C VAL A 170 -18.91 16.48 -0.43
N GLU A 171 -20.04 16.56 0.29
CA GLU A 171 -20.37 17.69 1.17
C GLU A 171 -19.33 17.89 2.29
N ASP A 172 -18.61 16.83 2.67
CA ASP A 172 -17.58 16.87 3.72
C ASP A 172 -16.21 17.38 3.25
N VAL A 173 -15.98 17.53 1.93
CA VAL A 173 -14.66 17.90 1.36
C VAL A 173 -14.16 19.25 1.89
N ALA A 174 -14.96 20.32 1.79
CA ALA A 174 -14.52 21.64 2.24
C ALA A 174 -14.25 21.69 3.75
N PRO A 175 -15.09 21.14 4.65
CA PRO A 175 -14.77 21.04 6.08
C PRO A 175 -13.54 20.20 6.40
N TYR A 176 -13.32 19.11 5.65
CA TYR A 176 -12.15 18.24 5.82
C TYR A 176 -10.86 18.96 5.42
N LEU A 177 -10.84 19.57 4.23
CA LEU A 177 -9.72 20.36 3.75
C LEU A 177 -9.44 21.57 4.65
N GLN A 178 -10.49 22.23 5.20
CA GLN A 178 -10.28 23.29 6.16
C GLN A 178 -9.51 22.80 7.39
N SER A 179 -9.81 21.61 7.93
CA SER A 179 -9.04 21.06 9.05
C SER A 179 -7.59 20.75 8.69
N ALA A 180 -7.33 20.38 7.42
CA ALA A 180 -5.97 20.20 6.92
C ALA A 180 -5.21 21.54 6.79
N LEU A 181 -5.89 22.62 6.37
CA LEU A 181 -5.32 23.96 6.33
C LEU A 181 -4.99 24.50 7.73
N ASP A 182 -5.87 24.26 8.71
CA ASP A 182 -5.63 24.62 10.10
C ASP A 182 -4.38 23.89 10.66
N TYR A 183 -4.22 22.61 10.34
CA TYR A 183 -3.02 21.82 10.66
C TYR A 183 -1.76 22.41 9.97
N THR A 184 -1.83 22.69 8.67
CA THR A 184 -0.72 23.25 7.89
C THR A 184 -0.32 24.65 8.40
N SER A 185 -1.30 25.47 8.83
CA SER A 185 -1.02 26.75 9.47
C SER A 185 -0.21 26.57 10.75
N LEU A 186 -0.56 25.59 11.59
CA LEU A 186 0.20 25.28 12.80
C LEU A 186 1.60 24.71 12.49
N GLN A 187 1.75 23.94 11.41
CA GLN A 187 3.09 23.53 10.94
C GLN A 187 3.95 24.74 10.57
N ALA A 188 3.40 25.70 9.81
CA ALA A 188 4.10 26.92 9.43
C ALA A 188 4.52 27.74 10.67
N GLU A 189 3.60 27.95 11.63
CA GLU A 189 3.87 28.64 12.89
C GLU A 189 4.99 27.98 13.73
N LYS A 190 5.08 26.64 13.66
CA LYS A 190 6.09 25.85 14.37
C LYS A 190 7.41 25.71 13.60
N GLY A 191 7.49 26.20 12.36
CA GLY A 191 8.64 25.99 11.47
C GLY A 191 8.82 24.54 11.01
N LEU A 192 7.72 23.79 10.91
CA LEU A 192 7.70 22.37 10.52
C LEU A 192 7.22 22.16 9.07
N LEU A 193 7.04 23.22 8.30
CA LEU A 193 6.50 23.16 6.96
C LEU A 193 7.52 22.55 5.99
N MET A 194 7.12 21.51 5.27
CA MET A 194 7.92 20.80 4.25
C MET A 194 7.02 20.52 3.05
N LEU A 195 6.73 21.53 2.24
CA LEU A 195 5.95 21.41 1.00
C LEU A 195 6.24 22.61 0.09
N SER A 196 5.90 22.50 -1.18
CA SER A 196 5.90 23.62 -2.14
C SER A 196 4.50 24.23 -2.23
N PRO A 197 4.21 25.34 -1.53
CA PRO A 197 2.88 25.95 -1.58
C PRO A 197 2.48 26.41 -2.98
N GLU A 198 3.44 26.83 -3.82
CA GLU A 198 3.18 27.29 -5.18
C GLU A 198 2.63 26.14 -6.06
N ASP A 199 3.25 24.95 -5.99
CA ASP A 199 2.84 23.80 -6.78
C ASP A 199 1.48 23.28 -6.32
N VAL A 200 1.24 23.18 -5.01
CA VAL A 200 -0.07 22.80 -4.45
C VAL A 200 -1.17 23.78 -4.90
N ALA A 201 -0.87 25.10 -4.84
CA ALA A 201 -1.81 26.12 -5.31
C ALA A 201 -2.11 25.97 -6.80
N GLN A 202 -1.08 25.74 -7.63
CA GLN A 202 -1.24 25.56 -9.08
C GLN A 202 -2.10 24.34 -9.40
N GLU A 203 -1.87 23.20 -8.78
CA GLU A 203 -2.67 22.00 -8.99
C GLU A 203 -4.12 22.16 -8.54
N CYS A 204 -4.33 22.77 -7.37
CA CYS A 204 -5.69 23.09 -6.92
C CYS A 204 -6.40 24.06 -7.88
N ARG A 205 -5.70 25.08 -8.43
CA ARG A 205 -6.26 25.98 -9.45
C ARG A 205 -6.63 25.24 -10.74
N LYS A 206 -5.83 24.26 -11.15
CA LYS A 206 -6.15 23.41 -12.30
C LYS A 206 -7.48 22.68 -12.06
N THR A 207 -7.65 22.02 -10.92
CA THR A 207 -8.91 21.34 -10.54
C THR A 207 -10.10 22.31 -10.53
N VAL A 208 -9.96 23.48 -9.90
CA VAL A 208 -11.02 24.51 -9.86
C VAL A 208 -11.38 25.02 -11.27
N SER A 209 -10.40 25.16 -12.16
CA SER A 209 -10.62 25.65 -13.52
C SER A 209 -11.47 24.71 -14.40
N MET A 210 -11.50 23.42 -14.10
CA MET A 210 -12.34 22.45 -14.79
C MET A 210 -13.82 22.61 -14.40
N GLY A 211 -14.09 23.09 -13.19
CA GLY A 211 -15.44 23.38 -12.73
C GLY A 211 -16.38 22.18 -12.86
N MET A 212 -17.57 22.38 -13.42
CA MET A 212 -18.56 21.32 -13.64
C MET A 212 -18.24 20.41 -14.84
N ASP A 213 -17.22 20.73 -15.63
CA ASP A 213 -16.70 19.86 -16.70
C ASP A 213 -15.67 18.85 -16.18
N SER A 214 -15.52 18.72 -14.86
CA SER A 214 -14.61 17.79 -14.18
C SER A 214 -14.86 16.34 -14.57
N SER A 215 -13.80 15.60 -14.90
CA SER A 215 -13.85 14.17 -15.15
C SER A 215 -14.18 13.36 -13.88
N VAL A 216 -13.86 13.89 -12.70
CA VAL A 216 -14.23 13.29 -11.40
C VAL A 216 -15.75 13.31 -11.24
N LEU A 217 -16.40 14.46 -11.48
CA LEU A 217 -17.86 14.57 -11.45
C LEU A 217 -18.51 13.65 -12.47
N ALA A 218 -18.01 13.68 -13.71
CA ALA A 218 -18.54 12.85 -14.80
C ALA A 218 -18.48 11.36 -14.48
N GLU A 219 -17.41 10.89 -13.83
CA GLU A 219 -17.29 9.47 -13.44
C GLU A 219 -18.26 9.10 -12.31
N MET A 220 -18.42 9.96 -11.30
CA MET A 220 -19.42 9.74 -10.24
C MET A 220 -20.84 9.69 -10.82
N GLU A 221 -21.18 10.60 -11.74
CA GLU A 221 -22.49 10.60 -12.43
C GLU A 221 -22.69 9.35 -13.30
N ARG A 222 -21.66 8.93 -14.03
CA ARG A 222 -21.70 7.70 -14.85
C ARG A 222 -21.99 6.48 -13.98
N LYS A 223 -21.35 6.36 -12.82
CA LYS A 223 -21.60 5.28 -11.86
C LYS A 223 -23.02 5.35 -11.28
N LEU A 224 -23.50 6.54 -10.98
CA LEU A 224 -24.87 6.76 -10.49
C LEU A 224 -25.90 6.37 -11.57
N ASP A 225 -25.70 6.77 -12.82
CA ASP A 225 -26.58 6.45 -13.95
C ASP A 225 -26.64 4.92 -14.18
N ALA A 226 -25.53 4.21 -13.98
CA ALA A 226 -25.46 2.75 -14.10
C ALA A 226 -26.36 2.00 -13.10
N LEU A 227 -26.75 2.62 -11.98
CA LEU A 227 -27.69 2.02 -11.01
C LEU A 227 -29.14 2.01 -11.50
N GLY A 228 -29.49 2.77 -12.53
CA GLY A 228 -30.82 2.78 -13.13
C GLY A 228 -31.95 3.22 -12.19
N LEU A 229 -31.71 4.22 -11.32
CA LEU A 229 -32.64 4.68 -10.29
C LEU A 229 -33.82 5.53 -10.82
N GLY A 230 -33.88 5.79 -12.13
CA GLY A 230 -34.95 6.57 -12.77
C GLY A 230 -35.05 8.01 -12.25
N GLU A 231 -36.27 8.50 -11.98
CA GLU A 231 -36.49 9.88 -11.48
C GLU A 231 -35.76 10.19 -10.18
N LYS A 232 -35.52 9.17 -9.31
CA LYS A 232 -34.69 9.37 -8.11
C LYS A 232 -33.23 9.64 -8.46
N GLY A 233 -32.70 8.96 -9.49
CA GLY A 233 -31.35 9.16 -9.99
C GLY A 233 -31.10 10.61 -10.40
N GLU A 234 -32.02 11.21 -11.16
CA GLU A 234 -31.95 12.62 -11.54
C GLU A 234 -31.92 13.56 -10.31
N GLY A 235 -32.71 13.24 -9.28
CA GLY A 235 -32.71 13.99 -8.05
C GLY A 235 -31.40 13.87 -7.26
N TYR A 236 -30.75 12.71 -7.26
CA TYR A 236 -29.44 12.53 -6.65
C TYR A 236 -28.33 13.18 -7.46
N LYS A 237 -28.40 13.13 -8.79
CA LYS A 237 -27.45 13.84 -9.65
C LYS A 237 -27.43 15.34 -9.37
N ALA A 238 -28.59 15.97 -9.29
CA ALA A 238 -28.68 17.40 -8.92
C ALA A 238 -28.11 17.71 -7.53
N GLN A 239 -28.29 16.81 -6.54
CA GLN A 239 -27.68 16.97 -5.21
C GLN A 239 -26.15 16.78 -5.27
N LEU A 240 -25.66 15.83 -6.07
CA LEU A 240 -24.23 15.59 -6.26
C LEU A 240 -23.56 16.80 -6.92
N GLU A 241 -24.16 17.36 -7.99
CA GLU A 241 -23.69 18.57 -8.65
C GLU A 241 -23.62 19.78 -7.69
N GLU A 242 -24.64 19.97 -6.85
CA GLU A 242 -24.65 21.01 -5.82
C GLU A 242 -23.55 20.81 -4.77
N ALA A 243 -23.40 19.58 -4.25
CA ALA A 243 -22.34 19.24 -3.29
C ALA A 243 -20.95 19.40 -3.92
N PHE A 244 -20.77 18.98 -5.18
CA PHE A 244 -19.52 19.13 -5.91
C PHE A 244 -19.13 20.60 -6.07
N SER A 245 -20.05 21.44 -6.49
CA SER A 245 -19.81 22.88 -6.64
C SER A 245 -19.56 23.59 -5.30
N SER A 246 -20.41 23.32 -4.29
CA SER A 246 -20.42 24.06 -3.02
C SER A 246 -19.39 23.54 -1.99
N SER A 247 -18.87 22.32 -2.14
CA SER A 247 -17.92 21.73 -1.21
C SER A 247 -16.64 21.26 -1.90
N TYR A 248 -16.69 20.39 -2.91
CA TYR A 248 -15.49 19.89 -3.58
C TYR A 248 -14.68 21.05 -4.22
N LEU A 249 -15.25 21.75 -5.19
CA LEU A 249 -14.58 22.88 -5.86
C LEU A 249 -14.26 24.02 -4.88
N ALA A 250 -15.16 24.31 -3.94
CA ALA A 250 -14.93 25.34 -2.92
C ALA A 250 -13.78 24.97 -1.98
N GLY A 251 -13.62 23.69 -1.64
CA GLY A 251 -12.49 23.20 -0.84
C GLY A 251 -11.15 23.38 -1.56
N TYR A 252 -11.07 23.02 -2.84
CA TYR A 252 -9.87 23.23 -3.64
C TYR A 252 -9.53 24.72 -3.81
N GLU A 253 -10.54 25.57 -4.00
CA GLU A 253 -10.35 27.03 -4.02
C GLU A 253 -9.79 27.57 -2.69
N GLN A 254 -10.28 27.03 -1.55
CA GLN A 254 -9.75 27.39 -0.22
C GLN A 254 -8.30 26.97 -0.07
N VAL A 255 -7.93 25.74 -0.51
CA VAL A 255 -6.54 25.29 -0.48
C VAL A 255 -5.64 26.19 -1.32
N ALA A 256 -6.02 26.47 -2.58
CA ALA A 256 -5.26 27.33 -3.46
C ALA A 256 -5.04 28.73 -2.88
N ALA A 257 -6.12 29.36 -2.40
CA ALA A 257 -6.06 30.69 -1.80
C ALA A 257 -5.22 30.74 -0.51
N PHE A 258 -5.25 29.67 0.29
CA PHE A 258 -4.42 29.56 1.49
C PHE A 258 -2.94 29.41 1.13
N MET A 259 -2.61 28.52 0.21
CA MET A 259 -1.23 28.26 -0.21
C MET A 259 -0.58 29.48 -0.88
N GLU A 260 -1.33 30.25 -1.68
CA GLU A 260 -0.85 31.51 -2.27
C GLU A 260 -0.49 32.57 -1.23
N GLN A 261 -1.05 32.48 -0.02
CA GLN A 261 -0.82 33.45 1.07
C GLN A 261 0.13 32.91 2.15
N LEU A 262 0.47 31.63 2.08
CA LEU A 262 1.30 30.99 3.10
C LEU A 262 2.71 31.57 3.10
N ASP A 263 3.15 32.06 4.28
CA ASP A 263 4.50 32.59 4.44
C ASP A 263 5.53 31.45 4.45
N GLN A 264 6.39 31.42 3.45
CA GLN A 264 7.45 30.43 3.28
C GLN A 264 8.72 30.77 4.08
N SER A 265 8.79 31.92 4.76
CA SER A 265 10.00 32.36 5.46
C SER A 265 10.45 31.45 6.61
N GLY A 266 9.58 30.55 7.07
CA GLY A 266 9.85 29.52 8.08
C GLY A 266 9.93 28.09 7.55
N GLY A 267 9.89 27.90 6.22
CA GLY A 267 9.93 26.57 5.60
C GLY A 267 11.25 25.84 5.85
N ASN A 268 11.19 24.54 6.11
CA ASN A 268 12.35 23.67 6.19
C ASN A 268 12.83 23.33 4.78
N THR A 269 14.04 23.75 4.43
CA THR A 269 14.68 23.43 3.14
C THR A 269 15.52 22.16 3.18
N GLY A 270 15.55 21.46 4.30
CA GLY A 270 16.20 20.16 4.48
C GLY A 270 15.18 19.11 4.88
N GLY A 271 15.66 17.93 5.29
CA GLY A 271 14.80 16.83 5.69
C GLY A 271 14.24 16.94 7.11
N LEU A 272 13.47 15.92 7.51
CA LEU A 272 12.85 15.82 8.83
C LEU A 272 13.84 15.92 9.98
N CYS A 273 15.06 15.41 9.85
CA CYS A 273 16.07 15.45 10.90
C CYS A 273 16.47 16.88 11.36
N ARG A 274 16.12 17.92 10.59
CA ARG A 274 16.31 19.32 10.99
C ARG A 274 15.20 19.84 11.91
N LEU A 275 14.12 19.08 12.06
CA LEU A 275 12.99 19.40 12.93
C LEU A 275 13.18 18.75 14.31
N GLU A 276 12.54 19.35 15.33
CA GLU A 276 12.48 18.74 16.66
C GLU A 276 11.79 17.36 16.59
N ASN A 277 12.41 16.32 17.12
CA ASN A 277 11.99 14.91 17.02
C ASN A 277 11.90 14.35 15.59
N GLY A 278 12.30 15.10 14.56
CA GLY A 278 12.11 14.72 13.16
C GLY A 278 12.91 13.47 12.76
N ARG A 279 14.13 13.28 13.28
CA ARG A 279 14.93 12.08 13.02
C ARG A 279 14.26 10.82 13.57
N GLU A 280 13.81 10.84 14.84
CA GLU A 280 13.04 9.73 15.41
C GLU A 280 11.71 9.47 14.68
N GLY A 281 11.02 10.55 14.27
CA GLY A 281 9.81 10.44 13.46
C GLY A 281 10.07 9.76 12.11
N TYR A 282 11.17 10.12 11.44
CA TYR A 282 11.57 9.51 10.20
C TYR A 282 11.95 8.03 10.35
N GLU A 283 12.66 7.63 11.42
CA GLU A 283 12.93 6.21 11.72
C GLU A 283 11.64 5.38 11.81
N LEU A 284 10.59 5.93 12.43
CA LEU A 284 9.28 5.28 12.49
C LEU A 284 8.58 5.23 11.12
N MET A 285 8.70 6.30 10.32
CA MET A 285 8.17 6.32 8.96
C MET A 285 8.84 5.27 8.09
N VAL A 286 10.17 5.12 8.15
CA VAL A 286 10.92 4.08 7.44
C VAL A 286 10.46 2.69 7.85
N GLN A 287 10.33 2.42 9.16
CA GLN A 287 9.82 1.13 9.63
C GLN A 287 8.38 0.84 9.18
N SER A 288 7.54 1.87 9.07
CA SER A 288 6.17 1.75 8.58
C SER A 288 6.13 1.49 7.08
N ALA A 289 6.91 2.26 6.31
CA ALA A 289 6.95 2.17 4.86
C ALA A 289 7.56 0.86 4.39
N THR A 290 8.71 0.49 4.95
CA THR A 290 9.45 -0.71 4.49
C THR A 290 8.92 -2.02 5.07
N GLY A 291 8.26 -1.99 6.24
CA GLY A 291 7.91 -3.21 6.96
C GLY A 291 9.13 -4.00 7.46
N SER A 292 10.34 -3.42 7.41
CA SER A 292 11.59 -4.02 7.88
C SER A 292 11.91 -3.61 9.32
N ALA A 293 12.60 -4.48 10.06
CA ALA A 293 13.08 -4.18 11.41
C ALA A 293 14.46 -3.50 11.43
N ARG A 294 15.08 -3.28 10.26
CA ARG A 294 16.37 -2.61 10.16
C ARG A 294 16.30 -1.16 10.66
N SER A 295 17.35 -0.68 11.27
CA SER A 295 17.53 0.75 11.51
C SER A 295 17.75 1.49 10.18
N VAL A 296 17.64 2.81 10.20
CA VAL A 296 17.92 3.61 8.99
C VAL A 296 19.37 3.44 8.55
N GLU A 297 20.32 3.38 9.50
CA GLU A 297 21.73 3.14 9.21
C GLU A 297 21.96 1.78 8.56
N GLU A 298 21.34 0.69 9.09
CA GLU A 298 21.44 -0.64 8.49
C GLU A 298 20.80 -0.69 7.10
N THR A 299 19.73 0.07 6.88
CA THR A 299 19.08 0.19 5.57
C THR A 299 19.97 0.96 4.59
N GLN A 300 20.62 2.05 5.03
CA GLN A 300 21.58 2.78 4.20
C GLN A 300 22.79 1.93 3.81
N GLU A 301 23.37 1.19 4.76
CA GLU A 301 24.46 0.26 4.47
C GLU A 301 24.03 -0.78 3.42
N LEU A 302 22.86 -1.38 3.60
CA LEU A 302 22.31 -2.34 2.65
C LEU A 302 22.14 -1.74 1.25
N MET A 303 21.51 -0.56 1.15
CA MET A 303 21.26 0.07 -0.17
C MET A 303 22.57 0.53 -0.85
N LEU A 304 23.59 0.92 -0.08
CA LEU A 304 24.93 1.20 -0.63
C LEU A 304 25.59 -0.06 -1.18
N GLU A 305 25.50 -1.19 -0.49
CA GLU A 305 26.00 -2.48 -0.97
C GLU A 305 25.26 -2.92 -2.26
N GLN A 306 23.94 -2.69 -2.33
CA GLN A 306 23.17 -2.96 -3.54
C GLN A 306 23.59 -2.07 -4.69
N LEU A 307 23.72 -0.76 -4.49
CA LEU A 307 24.17 0.18 -5.51
C LEU A 307 25.56 -0.19 -6.05
N GLU A 308 26.50 -0.57 -5.19
CA GLU A 308 27.83 -1.01 -5.62
C GLU A 308 27.72 -2.30 -6.47
N ARG A 309 26.94 -3.27 -6.04
CA ARG A 309 26.71 -4.54 -6.76
C ARG A 309 26.08 -4.31 -8.13
N HIS A 310 25.00 -3.51 -8.18
CA HIS A 310 24.28 -3.24 -9.43
C HIS A 310 25.12 -2.37 -10.39
N THR A 311 25.87 -1.41 -9.88
CA THR A 311 26.79 -0.59 -10.66
C THR A 311 27.92 -1.44 -11.26
N GLN A 312 28.46 -2.39 -10.48
CA GLN A 312 29.47 -3.32 -11.00
C GLN A 312 28.90 -4.20 -12.12
N ALA A 313 27.70 -4.77 -11.94
CA ALA A 313 27.04 -5.57 -12.97
C ALA A 313 26.74 -4.74 -14.23
N LEU A 314 26.33 -3.48 -14.06
CA LEU A 314 26.13 -2.54 -15.16
C LEU A 314 27.42 -2.32 -15.97
N TYR A 315 28.55 -2.08 -15.28
CA TYR A 315 29.83 -1.89 -15.97
C TYR A 315 30.30 -3.15 -16.71
N GLU A 316 30.09 -4.32 -16.15
CA GLU A 316 30.40 -5.60 -16.80
C GLU A 316 29.62 -5.76 -18.11
N LEU A 317 28.29 -5.50 -18.06
CA LEU A 317 27.43 -5.52 -19.26
C LEU A 317 27.88 -4.50 -20.33
N LEU A 318 28.21 -3.27 -19.91
CA LEU A 318 28.69 -2.24 -20.84
C LEU A 318 30.01 -2.61 -21.54
N LEU A 319 30.87 -3.37 -20.85
CA LEU A 319 32.14 -3.85 -21.43
C LEU A 319 31.94 -5.05 -22.38
N ASP A 320 31.04 -5.96 -22.00
CA ASP A 320 30.78 -7.20 -22.73
C ASP A 320 29.88 -6.96 -23.96
N SER A 321 28.92 -6.04 -23.84
CA SER A 321 27.91 -5.76 -24.87
C SER A 321 27.76 -4.24 -25.16
N PRO A 322 28.82 -3.57 -25.73
CA PRO A 322 28.74 -2.12 -25.98
C PRO A 322 27.64 -1.73 -26.99
N GLY A 323 27.19 -2.65 -27.86
CA GLY A 323 26.05 -2.43 -28.75
C GLY A 323 24.72 -2.29 -28.06
N ALA A 324 24.54 -2.92 -26.90
CA ALA A 324 23.33 -2.81 -26.07
C ALA A 324 23.07 -1.36 -25.59
N TYR A 325 24.16 -0.68 -25.17
CA TYR A 325 24.06 0.73 -24.78
C TYR A 325 23.69 1.66 -25.97
N GLU A 326 24.27 1.41 -27.13
CA GLU A 326 23.96 2.18 -28.34
C GLU A 326 22.47 1.99 -28.74
N LEU A 327 21.95 0.77 -28.58
CA LEU A 327 20.55 0.45 -28.84
C LEU A 327 19.62 1.18 -27.88
N LEU A 328 19.89 1.16 -26.57
CA LEU A 328 19.10 1.89 -25.58
C LEU A 328 19.15 3.40 -25.81
N ALA A 329 20.33 3.96 -26.11
CA ALA A 329 20.50 5.39 -26.36
C ALA A 329 19.75 5.88 -27.62
N GLN A 330 19.35 4.97 -28.51
CA GLN A 330 18.58 5.25 -29.72
C GLN A 330 17.08 4.90 -29.56
N GLU A 331 16.64 4.56 -28.35
CA GLU A 331 15.26 4.10 -28.08
C GLU A 331 14.88 2.90 -28.95
N GLY A 332 15.86 1.98 -29.15
CA GLY A 332 15.76 0.88 -30.12
C GLY A 332 15.09 -0.39 -29.62
N LEU A 333 14.64 -0.43 -28.36
CA LEU A 333 13.86 -1.55 -27.80
C LEU A 333 12.36 -1.27 -27.99
N ALA A 334 11.74 -1.97 -28.93
CA ALA A 334 10.30 -1.89 -29.12
C ALA A 334 9.73 -3.31 -29.19
N THR A 335 8.73 -3.58 -28.34
CA THR A 335 7.99 -4.84 -28.31
C THR A 335 6.95 -4.90 -29.44
N HIS A 336 6.34 -6.07 -29.65
CA HIS A 336 5.25 -6.20 -30.62
C HIS A 336 3.88 -5.80 -30.06
N TYR A 337 3.75 -5.65 -28.74
CA TYR A 337 2.48 -5.44 -28.04
C TYR A 337 1.76 -4.18 -28.51
N ILE A 338 0.43 -4.28 -28.58
CA ILE A 338 -0.47 -3.18 -28.95
C ILE A 338 -1.58 -2.97 -27.92
N SER A 339 -1.61 -3.80 -26.88
CA SER A 339 -2.56 -3.66 -25.77
C SER A 339 -2.01 -4.31 -24.48
N TYR A 340 -2.48 -3.84 -23.35
CA TYR A 340 -2.16 -4.44 -22.05
C TYR A 340 -2.74 -5.85 -21.88
N GLU A 341 -3.88 -6.13 -22.55
CA GLU A 341 -4.51 -7.45 -22.52
C GLU A 341 -3.63 -8.52 -23.18
N GLU A 342 -2.90 -8.17 -24.26
CA GLU A 342 -1.93 -9.07 -24.89
C GLU A 342 -0.76 -9.36 -23.93
N MET A 343 -0.20 -8.33 -23.29
CA MET A 343 0.88 -8.48 -22.29
C MET A 343 0.45 -9.37 -21.11
N LEU A 344 -0.76 -9.13 -20.59
CA LEU A 344 -1.31 -9.92 -19.48
C LEU A 344 -1.56 -11.38 -19.86
N ALA A 345 -1.94 -11.66 -21.11
CA ALA A 345 -2.13 -13.03 -21.58
C ALA A 345 -0.79 -13.80 -21.62
N ASP A 346 0.28 -13.16 -22.08
CA ASP A 346 1.61 -13.77 -22.08
C ASP A 346 2.14 -13.93 -20.66
N LEU A 347 1.96 -12.94 -19.79
CA LEU A 347 2.34 -13.03 -18.37
C LEU A 347 1.59 -14.15 -17.64
N GLU A 348 0.29 -14.38 -17.95
CA GLU A 348 -0.50 -15.49 -17.39
C GLU A 348 0.10 -16.85 -17.77
N GLU A 349 0.67 -16.99 -18.97
CA GLU A 349 1.33 -18.23 -19.42
C GLU A 349 2.72 -18.37 -18.79
N LEU A 350 3.55 -17.35 -18.87
CA LEU A 350 4.96 -17.36 -18.44
C LEU A 350 5.13 -17.55 -16.92
N MET A 351 4.26 -16.94 -16.11
CA MET A 351 4.34 -17.06 -14.66
C MET A 351 4.01 -18.45 -14.11
N GLN A 352 3.43 -19.35 -14.90
CA GLN A 352 2.92 -20.64 -14.41
C GLN A 352 3.99 -21.57 -13.84
N GLU A 353 5.23 -21.46 -14.28
CA GLU A 353 6.32 -22.29 -13.75
C GLU A 353 6.85 -21.74 -12.41
N ASP A 354 6.72 -20.44 -12.19
CA ASP A 354 7.27 -19.76 -11.03
C ASP A 354 6.27 -19.53 -9.90
N PHE A 355 4.97 -19.44 -10.19
CA PHE A 355 3.95 -19.07 -9.22
C PHE A 355 2.89 -20.15 -9.02
N PRO A 356 2.30 -20.25 -7.78
CA PRO A 356 1.18 -21.11 -7.50
C PRO A 356 -0.04 -20.82 -8.39
N ASP A 357 -0.72 -21.87 -8.85
CA ASP A 357 -1.97 -21.72 -9.58
C ASP A 357 -3.12 -21.28 -8.65
N ILE A 358 -3.81 -20.21 -9.01
CA ILE A 358 -5.00 -19.69 -8.32
C ILE A 358 -6.26 -19.75 -9.18
N GLY A 359 -6.18 -20.44 -10.30
CA GLY A 359 -7.23 -20.46 -11.32
C GLY A 359 -7.28 -19.17 -12.14
N ARG A 360 -8.19 -19.16 -13.11
CA ARG A 360 -8.34 -18.00 -13.99
C ARG A 360 -8.92 -16.82 -13.26
N LEU A 361 -8.25 -15.68 -13.36
CA LEU A 361 -8.75 -14.39 -12.87
C LEU A 361 -9.62 -13.72 -13.94
N GLU A 362 -10.73 -13.12 -13.50
CA GLU A 362 -11.55 -12.27 -14.36
C GLU A 362 -11.25 -10.81 -14.07
N TYR A 363 -10.79 -10.09 -15.08
CA TYR A 363 -10.41 -8.68 -14.97
C TYR A 363 -10.74 -7.90 -16.24
N THR A 364 -10.73 -6.58 -16.11
CA THR A 364 -10.82 -5.62 -17.21
C THR A 364 -9.69 -4.61 -17.10
N VAL A 365 -9.19 -4.14 -18.23
CA VAL A 365 -8.31 -2.98 -18.29
C VAL A 365 -9.15 -1.76 -18.68
N SER A 366 -9.03 -0.67 -17.93
CA SER A 366 -9.86 0.53 -18.14
C SER A 366 -9.04 1.81 -17.90
N PRO A 367 -9.38 2.92 -18.58
CA PRO A 367 -8.61 4.14 -18.49
C PRO A 367 -8.72 4.80 -17.10
N ILE A 368 -7.64 5.46 -16.69
CA ILE A 368 -7.63 6.43 -15.58
C ILE A 368 -8.40 7.69 -16.01
N SER A 369 -9.06 8.38 -15.07
CA SER A 369 -9.70 9.66 -15.36
C SER A 369 -8.67 10.74 -15.72
N GLN A 370 -9.04 11.71 -16.58
CA GLN A 370 -8.10 12.74 -17.04
C GLN A 370 -7.53 13.62 -15.92
N GLU A 371 -8.25 13.79 -14.81
CA GLU A 371 -7.78 14.58 -13.67
C GLU A 371 -6.83 13.82 -12.77
N THR A 372 -6.96 12.50 -12.73
CA THR A 372 -6.07 11.60 -11.97
C THR A 372 -4.89 11.13 -12.82
N ALA A 373 -5.03 11.19 -14.15
CA ALA A 373 -3.93 10.89 -15.07
C ALA A 373 -2.90 12.03 -15.01
N ASN A 374 -1.74 11.74 -14.46
CA ASN A 374 -0.57 12.59 -14.52
C ASN A 374 0.60 11.78 -15.09
N ASP A 375 1.69 12.45 -15.45
CA ASP A 375 2.86 11.79 -16.04
C ASP A 375 3.56 10.82 -15.07
N SER A 376 3.19 10.86 -13.78
CA SER A 376 3.78 10.00 -12.73
C SER A 376 3.00 8.71 -12.48
N VAL A 377 1.76 8.58 -13.00
CA VAL A 377 0.90 7.40 -12.80
C VAL A 377 0.64 6.71 -14.13
N ALA A 378 1.37 5.65 -14.42
CA ALA A 378 1.19 4.85 -15.63
C ALA A 378 -0.01 3.88 -15.52
N ALA A 379 -0.16 3.23 -14.38
CA ALA A 379 -1.26 2.32 -14.07
C ALA A 379 -1.45 2.20 -12.55
N TYR A 380 -2.58 1.60 -12.11
CA TYR A 380 -2.78 1.13 -10.73
C TYR A 380 -3.86 0.05 -10.66
N PHE A 381 -3.77 -0.79 -9.63
CA PHE A 381 -4.75 -1.83 -9.35
C PHE A 381 -5.59 -1.47 -8.10
N PRO A 382 -6.87 -1.08 -8.25
CA PRO A 382 -7.77 -0.88 -7.11
C PRO A 382 -8.07 -2.20 -6.41
N PHE A 383 -7.90 -2.26 -5.10
CA PHE A 383 -8.20 -3.47 -4.33
C PHE A 383 -9.70 -3.82 -4.43
N PRO A 384 -10.04 -5.09 -4.79
CA PRO A 384 -11.43 -5.53 -4.83
C PRO A 384 -11.98 -5.75 -3.40
N ALA A 385 -13.31 -5.73 -3.27
CA ALA A 385 -13.94 -6.13 -2.02
C ALA A 385 -13.60 -7.59 -1.66
N ILE A 386 -13.37 -7.87 -0.37
CA ILE A 386 -12.96 -9.20 0.12
C ILE A 386 -14.05 -10.27 -0.05
N ASP A 387 -15.29 -9.86 -0.23
CA ASP A 387 -16.48 -10.68 -0.51
C ASP A 387 -17.04 -10.42 -1.92
N GLY A 388 -16.31 -9.67 -2.76
CA GLY A 388 -16.69 -9.36 -4.13
C GLY A 388 -16.67 -10.57 -5.04
N GLN A 389 -17.61 -10.58 -5.98
CA GLN A 389 -17.73 -11.65 -7.01
C GLN A 389 -17.56 -11.09 -8.43
N GLY A 390 -17.31 -9.80 -8.57
CA GLY A 390 -17.15 -9.13 -9.86
C GLY A 390 -15.75 -9.30 -10.46
N ALA A 391 -15.62 -8.98 -11.75
CA ALA A 391 -14.32 -8.86 -12.39
C ALA A 391 -13.51 -7.72 -11.74
N MET A 392 -12.22 -7.96 -11.56
CA MET A 392 -11.27 -6.94 -11.09
C MET A 392 -11.00 -5.91 -12.20
N SER A 393 -10.43 -4.77 -11.85
CA SER A 393 -10.08 -3.74 -12.82
C SER A 393 -8.64 -3.31 -12.65
N ILE A 394 -7.89 -3.25 -13.73
CA ILE A 394 -6.60 -2.55 -13.77
C ILE A 394 -6.85 -1.22 -14.45
N LYS A 395 -6.39 -0.13 -13.85
CA LYS A 395 -6.51 1.22 -14.37
C LYS A 395 -5.21 1.62 -15.05
N VAL A 396 -5.31 2.12 -16.28
CA VAL A 396 -4.13 2.49 -17.09
C VAL A 396 -4.25 3.91 -17.61
N ASN A 397 -3.13 4.59 -17.74
CA ASN A 397 -3.08 5.92 -18.31
C ASN A 397 -3.35 5.84 -19.83
N SER A 398 -4.54 6.29 -20.24
CA SER A 398 -4.96 6.24 -21.64
C SER A 398 -4.38 7.35 -22.52
N SER A 399 -3.58 8.26 -21.96
CA SER A 399 -2.84 9.25 -22.74
C SER A 399 -1.67 8.64 -23.51
N LEU A 400 -1.26 7.41 -23.17
CA LEU A 400 -0.21 6.66 -23.85
C LEU A 400 -0.66 6.29 -25.28
N ASP A 401 0.18 6.57 -26.24
CA ASP A 401 -0.06 6.20 -27.64
C ASP A 401 0.47 4.77 -27.92
N ARG A 402 0.38 4.35 -29.19
CA ARG A 402 0.86 3.02 -29.57
C ARG A 402 2.38 2.86 -29.40
N ALA A 403 3.14 3.93 -29.54
CA ALA A 403 4.60 3.88 -29.37
C ALA A 403 4.94 3.65 -27.90
N ASP A 404 4.25 4.33 -26.98
CA ASP A 404 4.43 4.15 -25.54
C ASP A 404 4.12 2.71 -25.11
N LEU A 405 3.05 2.08 -25.66
CA LEU A 405 2.71 0.67 -25.40
C LEU A 405 3.79 -0.31 -25.89
N GLN A 406 4.56 0.06 -26.90
CA GLN A 406 5.64 -0.77 -27.41
C GLN A 406 6.95 -0.62 -26.62
N GLU A 407 7.04 0.31 -25.70
CA GLU A 407 8.17 0.39 -24.80
C GLU A 407 8.17 -0.77 -23.79
N PRO A 408 9.32 -1.39 -23.50
CA PRO A 408 9.42 -2.47 -22.52
C PRO A 408 8.83 -2.10 -21.14
N GLN A 409 8.88 -0.82 -20.77
CA GLN A 409 8.34 -0.32 -19.50
C GLN A 409 6.85 -0.59 -19.35
N SER A 410 6.07 -0.56 -20.44
CA SER A 410 4.63 -0.90 -20.38
C SER A 410 4.39 -2.34 -19.98
N PHE A 411 5.24 -3.29 -20.40
CA PHE A 411 5.19 -4.68 -19.99
C PHE A 411 5.54 -4.84 -18.50
N PHE A 412 6.55 -4.13 -18.02
CA PHE A 412 6.95 -4.18 -16.61
C PHE A 412 5.90 -3.55 -15.70
N THR A 413 5.34 -2.41 -16.11
CA THR A 413 4.25 -1.74 -15.36
C THR A 413 3.02 -2.64 -15.24
N ILE A 414 2.61 -3.31 -16.33
CA ILE A 414 1.43 -4.19 -16.26
C ILE A 414 1.71 -5.49 -15.50
N ALA A 415 2.97 -5.93 -15.44
CA ALA A 415 3.38 -7.03 -14.57
C ALA A 415 3.27 -6.64 -13.09
N HIS A 416 3.67 -5.40 -12.74
CA HIS A 416 3.55 -4.83 -11.40
C HIS A 416 2.08 -4.77 -10.95
N GLU A 417 1.18 -4.22 -11.77
CA GLU A 417 -0.22 -4.02 -11.41
C GLU A 417 -1.07 -5.29 -11.54
N GLY A 418 -0.75 -6.15 -12.49
CA GLY A 418 -1.55 -7.31 -12.89
C GLY A 418 -0.97 -8.64 -12.44
N LEU A 419 -0.26 -9.28 -13.38
CA LEU A 419 0.27 -10.64 -13.26
C LEU A 419 1.79 -10.66 -13.44
N PRO A 420 2.55 -11.21 -12.48
CA PRO A 420 2.13 -11.75 -11.19
C PRO A 420 2.10 -10.73 -10.03
N GLY A 421 1.89 -9.45 -10.31
CA GLY A 421 1.93 -8.34 -9.35
C GLY A 421 0.70 -8.21 -8.44
N HIS A 422 0.25 -6.97 -8.20
CA HIS A 422 -0.80 -6.66 -7.22
C HIS A 422 -2.09 -7.47 -7.39
N MET A 423 -2.60 -7.60 -8.62
CA MET A 423 -3.83 -8.35 -8.87
C MET A 423 -3.69 -9.82 -8.45
N TYR A 424 -2.58 -10.45 -8.80
CA TYR A 424 -2.32 -11.83 -8.41
C TYR A 424 -2.09 -11.96 -6.90
N GLN A 425 -1.25 -11.09 -6.31
CA GLN A 425 -0.92 -11.08 -4.89
C GLN A 425 -2.18 -11.01 -4.01
N ILE A 426 -3.07 -10.06 -4.30
CA ILE A 426 -4.31 -9.86 -3.55
C ILE A 426 -5.28 -11.02 -3.78
N SER A 427 -5.41 -11.51 -5.01
CA SER A 427 -6.25 -12.67 -5.31
C SER A 427 -5.78 -13.91 -4.57
N TYR A 428 -4.46 -14.15 -4.52
CA TYR A 428 -3.87 -15.24 -3.75
C TYR A 428 -4.16 -15.10 -2.24
N ALA A 429 -3.94 -13.91 -1.69
CA ALA A 429 -4.22 -13.63 -0.29
C ALA A 429 -5.71 -13.83 0.06
N TYR A 430 -6.63 -13.40 -0.80
CA TYR A 430 -8.07 -13.56 -0.56
C TYR A 430 -8.53 -15.02 -0.64
N GLN A 431 -7.86 -15.86 -1.44
CA GLN A 431 -8.15 -17.29 -1.51
C GLN A 431 -7.56 -18.08 -0.33
N THR A 432 -6.38 -17.72 0.15
CA THR A 432 -5.65 -18.48 1.17
C THR A 432 -5.97 -18.06 2.60
N LEU A 433 -6.14 -16.76 2.83
CA LEU A 433 -6.43 -16.22 4.17
C LEU A 433 -7.87 -16.50 4.59
N GLN A 434 -8.05 -17.12 5.75
CA GLN A 434 -9.38 -17.45 6.27
C GLN A 434 -10.01 -16.30 7.05
N ALA A 435 -9.22 -15.53 7.79
CA ALA A 435 -9.73 -14.44 8.62
C ALA A 435 -9.99 -13.18 7.78
N PRO A 436 -11.21 -12.63 7.73
CA PRO A 436 -11.52 -11.41 6.98
C PRO A 436 -10.63 -10.22 7.36
N TYR A 437 -10.31 -10.08 8.65
CA TYR A 437 -9.38 -9.06 9.15
C TYR A 437 -8.01 -9.11 8.45
N ARG A 438 -7.46 -10.32 8.22
CA ARG A 438 -6.17 -10.48 7.52
C ARG A 438 -6.25 -10.08 6.05
N LYS A 439 -7.41 -10.24 5.40
CA LYS A 439 -7.62 -9.81 4.02
C LYS A 439 -7.63 -8.28 3.89
N VAL A 440 -8.25 -7.58 4.85
CA VAL A 440 -8.21 -6.11 4.89
C VAL A 440 -6.80 -5.60 5.15
N LEU A 441 -6.07 -6.23 6.09
CA LEU A 441 -4.68 -5.86 6.37
C LEU A 441 -3.72 -6.10 5.19
N ALA A 442 -4.14 -6.81 4.14
CA ALA A 442 -3.32 -7.00 2.96
C ALA A 442 -2.96 -5.68 2.24
N SER A 443 -3.76 -4.63 2.41
CA SER A 443 -3.50 -3.28 1.90
C SER A 443 -2.69 -2.38 2.84
N GLU A 444 -2.38 -2.81 4.06
CA GLU A 444 -1.84 -1.97 5.13
C GLU A 444 -0.31 -2.13 5.36
N LEU A 445 0.37 -2.87 4.48
CA LEU A 445 1.80 -3.13 4.58
C LEU A 445 2.50 -2.77 3.26
N PRO A 446 2.74 -1.47 3.01
CA PRO A 446 3.25 -1.00 1.72
C PRO A 446 4.59 -1.65 1.34
N GLY A 447 5.53 -1.83 2.27
CA GLY A 447 6.82 -2.47 1.97
C GLY A 447 6.70 -3.92 1.50
N TYR A 448 5.69 -4.66 1.99
CA TYR A 448 5.39 -5.98 1.44
C TYR A 448 4.66 -5.87 0.10
N SER A 449 3.64 -5.01 -0.02
CA SER A 449 2.80 -4.91 -1.20
C SER A 449 3.58 -4.36 -2.40
N GLU A 450 4.16 -3.18 -2.25
CA GLU A 450 4.94 -2.50 -3.29
C GLU A 450 6.28 -3.19 -3.55
N GLY A 451 6.95 -3.65 -2.48
CA GLY A 451 8.20 -4.40 -2.61
C GLY A 451 8.03 -5.70 -3.38
N TYR A 452 6.92 -6.43 -3.17
CA TYR A 452 6.58 -7.61 -3.96
C TYR A 452 6.27 -7.25 -5.42
N ALA A 453 5.47 -6.21 -5.66
CA ALA A 453 5.13 -5.79 -7.01
C ALA A 453 6.37 -5.31 -7.79
N THR A 454 7.30 -4.58 -7.14
CA THR A 454 8.61 -4.23 -7.72
C THR A 454 9.49 -5.46 -7.95
N TYR A 455 9.44 -6.45 -7.05
CA TYR A 455 10.17 -7.71 -7.23
C TYR A 455 9.70 -8.48 -8.47
N VAL A 456 8.40 -8.56 -8.72
CA VAL A 456 7.87 -9.24 -9.91
C VAL A 456 8.00 -8.40 -11.18
N GLU A 457 7.99 -7.06 -11.08
CA GLU A 457 8.33 -6.15 -12.17
C GLU A 457 9.75 -6.43 -12.68
N LEU A 458 10.72 -6.58 -11.78
CA LEU A 458 12.09 -6.91 -12.13
C LEU A 458 12.29 -8.38 -12.57
N LEU A 459 11.40 -9.30 -12.16
CA LEU A 459 11.35 -10.65 -12.70
C LEU A 459 10.80 -10.65 -14.15
N ALA A 460 9.89 -9.73 -14.47
CA ALA A 460 9.27 -9.63 -15.78
C ALA A 460 10.26 -9.30 -16.92
N TYR A 461 11.47 -8.84 -16.62
CA TYR A 461 12.54 -8.73 -17.62
C TYR A 461 12.92 -10.09 -18.22
N ASP A 462 12.93 -11.14 -17.40
CA ASP A 462 13.20 -12.49 -17.87
C ASP A 462 12.01 -13.04 -18.66
N TYR A 463 10.78 -12.74 -18.26
CA TYR A 463 9.56 -13.08 -19.02
C TYR A 463 9.50 -12.36 -20.37
N LEU A 464 9.89 -11.08 -20.43
CA LEU A 464 9.91 -10.35 -21.69
C LEU A 464 10.94 -10.93 -22.68
N LYS A 465 12.10 -11.39 -22.21
CA LYS A 465 13.09 -12.08 -23.06
C LYS A 465 12.54 -13.38 -23.63
N GLU A 466 11.71 -14.09 -22.89
CA GLU A 466 11.07 -15.32 -23.33
C GLU A 466 9.95 -15.03 -24.33
N ALA A 467 9.10 -14.02 -24.04
CA ALA A 467 7.99 -13.61 -24.91
C ALA A 467 8.48 -12.98 -26.22
N GLU A 468 9.61 -12.26 -26.17
CA GLU A 468 10.18 -11.46 -27.27
C GLU A 468 11.62 -11.86 -27.59
N PRO A 469 11.86 -13.09 -28.10
CA PRO A 469 13.21 -13.60 -28.32
C PRO A 469 13.98 -12.84 -29.42
N GLU A 470 13.33 -11.95 -30.17
CA GLU A 470 13.96 -11.08 -31.16
C GLU A 470 14.52 -9.78 -30.55
N LEU A 471 14.13 -9.43 -29.32
CA LEU A 471 14.71 -8.31 -28.60
C LEU A 471 16.15 -8.63 -28.16
N ASP A 472 16.96 -7.59 -28.10
CA ASP A 472 18.34 -7.72 -27.60
C ASP A 472 18.32 -7.97 -26.07
N GLY A 473 18.64 -9.20 -25.67
CA GLY A 473 18.62 -9.62 -24.27
C GLY A 473 19.64 -8.89 -23.40
N ASP A 474 20.81 -8.54 -23.96
CA ASP A 474 21.83 -7.78 -23.24
C ASP A 474 21.37 -6.33 -23.00
N ALA A 475 20.62 -5.74 -23.94
CA ALA A 475 20.04 -4.42 -23.77
C ALA A 475 18.92 -4.43 -22.70
N LEU A 476 18.12 -5.49 -22.60
CA LEU A 476 17.15 -5.66 -21.51
C LEU A 476 17.85 -5.85 -20.16
N ASP A 477 18.95 -6.62 -20.08
CA ASP A 477 19.74 -6.75 -18.85
C ASP A 477 20.38 -5.41 -18.45
N LEU A 478 20.87 -4.65 -19.41
CA LEU A 478 21.43 -3.32 -19.17
C LEU A 478 20.35 -2.37 -18.63
N LEU A 479 19.15 -2.37 -19.21
CA LEU A 479 18.00 -1.58 -18.74
C LEU A 479 17.62 -1.98 -17.31
N ARG A 480 17.57 -3.29 -16.99
CA ARG A 480 17.31 -3.77 -15.62
C ARG A 480 18.34 -3.26 -14.62
N GLN A 481 19.65 -3.30 -14.97
CA GLN A 481 20.69 -2.80 -14.06
C GLN A 481 20.59 -1.28 -13.87
N LEU A 482 20.25 -0.53 -14.92
CA LEU A 482 20.01 0.92 -14.83
C LEU A 482 18.85 1.22 -13.87
N THR A 483 17.73 0.50 -14.00
CA THR A 483 16.57 0.63 -13.11
C THR A 483 16.94 0.32 -11.65
N LEU A 484 17.68 -0.76 -11.39
CA LEU A 484 18.12 -1.12 -10.05
C LEU A 484 19.02 -0.05 -9.43
N CYS A 485 20.00 0.47 -10.17
CA CYS A 485 20.85 1.55 -9.69
C CYS A 485 20.05 2.83 -9.38
N GLN A 486 19.05 3.18 -10.21
CA GLN A 486 18.19 4.33 -9.96
C GLN A 486 17.36 4.14 -8.68
N ASN A 487 16.80 2.96 -8.47
CA ASN A 487 16.04 2.62 -7.27
C ASN A 487 16.88 2.73 -6.00
N ASP A 488 18.11 2.19 -6.03
CA ASP A 488 19.05 2.29 -4.91
C ASP A 488 19.41 3.75 -4.60
N LEU A 489 19.68 4.55 -5.64
CA LEU A 489 20.00 5.97 -5.48
C LEU A 489 18.85 6.76 -4.89
N VAL A 490 17.61 6.53 -5.34
CA VAL A 490 16.42 7.21 -4.80
C VAL A 490 16.24 6.89 -3.33
N ALA A 491 16.38 5.61 -2.93
CA ALA A 491 16.30 5.21 -1.53
C ALA A 491 17.40 5.85 -0.67
N LEU A 492 18.63 5.92 -1.16
CA LEU A 492 19.75 6.57 -0.47
C LEU A 492 19.57 8.07 -0.35
N CYS A 493 19.03 8.73 -1.38
CA CYS A 493 18.74 10.16 -1.37
C CYS A 493 17.64 10.51 -0.36
N ASP A 494 16.57 9.72 -0.29
CA ASP A 494 15.50 9.91 0.72
C ASP A 494 16.08 9.88 2.15
N MET A 495 16.84 8.84 2.48
CA MET A 495 17.51 8.72 3.78
C MET A 495 18.56 9.80 3.99
N GLY A 496 19.27 10.22 2.96
CA GLY A 496 20.22 11.34 3.00
C GLY A 496 19.53 12.65 3.38
N ILE A 497 18.40 12.97 2.76
CA ILE A 497 17.61 14.17 3.04
C ILE A 497 17.05 14.12 4.46
N HIS A 498 16.30 13.06 4.79
CA HIS A 498 15.47 13.02 5.99
C HIS A 498 16.20 12.56 7.26
N TYR A 499 17.26 11.78 7.13
CA TYR A 499 18.02 11.26 8.24
C TYR A 499 19.37 11.96 8.45
N GLN A 500 20.11 12.26 7.37
CA GLN A 500 21.42 12.92 7.44
C GLN A 500 21.31 14.44 7.28
N GLY A 501 20.21 14.95 6.70
CA GLY A 501 19.94 16.37 6.56
C GLY A 501 20.54 17.00 5.31
N TRP A 502 20.72 16.23 4.25
CA TRP A 502 21.23 16.75 2.99
C TRP A 502 20.33 17.84 2.44
N ASP A 503 20.98 18.87 1.93
CA ASP A 503 20.36 19.85 1.05
C ASP A 503 20.56 19.46 -0.42
N LEU A 504 20.06 20.29 -1.31
CA LEU A 504 20.14 20.03 -2.76
C LEU A 504 21.60 19.91 -3.26
N GLU A 505 22.53 20.69 -2.70
CA GLU A 505 23.94 20.65 -3.09
C GLU A 505 24.59 19.33 -2.63
N GLU A 506 24.28 18.89 -1.41
CA GLU A 506 24.76 17.63 -0.84
C GLU A 506 24.20 16.42 -1.57
N LEU A 507 22.90 16.43 -1.94
CA LEU A 507 22.30 15.37 -2.78
C LEU A 507 23.00 15.27 -4.15
N ASN A 508 23.17 16.41 -4.82
CA ASN A 508 23.83 16.44 -6.12
C ASN A 508 25.31 16.00 -6.01
N ALA A 509 26.01 16.37 -4.95
CA ALA A 509 27.39 15.92 -4.72
C ALA A 509 27.46 14.41 -4.52
N PHE A 510 26.54 13.82 -3.74
CA PHE A 510 26.47 12.39 -3.52
C PHE A 510 26.23 11.61 -4.84
N THR A 511 25.22 12.01 -5.64
CA THR A 511 24.92 11.31 -6.88
C THR A 511 26.07 11.41 -7.89
N LEU A 512 26.77 12.55 -7.95
CA LEU A 512 27.98 12.70 -8.76
C LEU A 512 29.13 11.81 -8.27
N GLU A 513 29.34 11.69 -6.94
CA GLU A 513 30.36 10.82 -6.35
C GLU A 513 30.09 9.34 -6.67
N GLN A 514 28.83 8.94 -6.68
CA GLN A 514 28.43 7.59 -7.09
C GLN A 514 28.49 7.36 -8.61
N GLY A 515 28.83 8.37 -9.41
CA GLY A 515 28.92 8.28 -10.87
C GLY A 515 27.61 8.49 -11.61
N TRP A 516 26.58 9.00 -10.92
CA TRP A 516 25.22 9.22 -11.45
C TRP A 516 24.87 10.71 -11.52
N PRO A 517 25.32 11.45 -12.54
CA PRO A 517 24.97 12.86 -12.70
C PRO A 517 23.46 13.01 -13.02
N LEU A 518 22.75 13.78 -12.23
CA LEU A 518 21.35 14.11 -12.48
C LEU A 518 21.25 15.31 -13.42
N GLY A 519 20.28 15.27 -14.35
CA GLY A 519 20.02 16.39 -15.27
C GLY A 519 19.48 17.62 -14.53
N ASP A 520 18.47 17.42 -13.69
CA ASP A 520 17.93 18.41 -12.77
C ASP A 520 17.71 17.78 -11.38
N PRO A 521 18.66 17.93 -10.46
CA PRO A 521 18.55 17.35 -9.13
C PRO A 521 17.44 18.00 -8.27
N SER A 522 16.91 19.16 -8.66
CA SER A 522 15.89 19.87 -7.88
C SER A 522 14.54 19.15 -7.89
N LEU A 523 14.19 18.50 -9.01
CA LEU A 523 12.95 17.74 -9.12
C LEU A 523 12.95 16.54 -8.18
N LEU A 524 14.01 15.74 -8.20
CA LEU A 524 14.17 14.61 -7.29
C LEU A 524 14.19 15.07 -5.83
N TYR A 525 14.96 16.13 -5.53
CA TYR A 525 15.06 16.65 -4.17
C TYR A 525 13.70 17.06 -3.61
N GLN A 526 12.92 17.82 -4.37
CA GLN A 526 11.60 18.29 -3.97
C GLN A 526 10.63 17.11 -3.77
N GLN A 527 10.60 16.18 -4.72
CA GLN A 527 9.73 15.02 -4.65
C GLN A 527 10.01 14.17 -3.40
N LEU A 528 11.27 13.94 -3.08
CA LEU A 528 11.65 13.19 -1.87
C LEU A 528 11.37 13.99 -0.60
N GLN A 529 11.66 15.30 -0.58
CA GLN A 529 11.44 16.15 0.58
C GLN A 529 9.96 16.21 0.99
N ASP A 530 9.05 16.27 0.03
CA ASP A 530 7.61 16.36 0.26
C ASP A 530 6.98 15.03 0.66
N ASN A 531 7.65 13.89 0.38
CA ASN A 531 7.10 12.55 0.53
C ASN A 531 8.08 11.59 1.25
N PRO A 532 8.42 11.85 2.53
CA PRO A 532 9.40 11.06 3.27
C PRO A 532 9.07 9.57 3.28
N ALA A 533 10.06 8.74 2.98
CA ALA A 533 10.03 7.28 3.00
C ALA A 533 9.04 6.61 2.00
N VAL A 534 8.33 7.35 1.15
CA VAL A 534 7.34 6.77 0.23
C VAL A 534 7.98 5.75 -0.70
N PHE A 535 9.07 6.10 -1.36
CA PHE A 535 9.77 5.20 -2.30
C PHE A 535 10.52 4.05 -1.61
N LEU A 536 10.78 4.15 -0.31
CA LEU A 536 11.42 3.06 0.42
C LEU A 536 10.54 1.80 0.49
N SER A 537 9.22 1.95 0.41
CA SER A 537 8.32 0.79 0.34
C SER A 537 8.57 -0.06 -0.91
N TYR A 538 8.85 0.58 -2.04
CA TYR A 538 9.18 -0.07 -3.32
C TYR A 538 10.58 -0.69 -3.29
N TYR A 539 11.60 0.13 -3.04
CA TYR A 539 12.98 -0.22 -3.32
C TYR A 539 13.65 -1.02 -2.20
N VAL A 540 13.42 -0.63 -0.95
CA VAL A 540 13.86 -1.45 0.20
C VAL A 540 13.01 -2.72 0.28
N GLY A 541 11.69 -2.61 0.05
CA GLY A 541 10.80 -3.78 0.00
C GLY A 541 11.23 -4.79 -1.05
N TYR A 542 11.55 -4.34 -2.28
CA TYR A 542 12.15 -5.19 -3.31
C TYR A 542 13.42 -5.89 -2.83
N THR A 543 14.34 -5.12 -2.26
CA THR A 543 15.63 -5.64 -1.79
C THR A 543 15.45 -6.74 -0.73
N GLU A 544 14.52 -6.58 0.20
CA GLU A 544 14.22 -7.62 1.19
C GLU A 544 13.70 -8.91 0.53
N PHE A 545 12.80 -8.83 -0.49
CA PHE A 545 12.35 -10.01 -1.25
C PHE A 545 13.49 -10.66 -2.04
N ALA A 546 14.33 -9.86 -2.70
CA ALA A 546 15.49 -10.35 -3.45
C ALA A 546 16.46 -11.12 -2.54
N LEU A 547 16.77 -10.58 -1.36
CA LEU A 547 17.61 -11.24 -0.37
C LEU A 547 17.02 -12.55 0.16
N LEU A 548 15.70 -12.61 0.36
CA LEU A 548 15.03 -13.86 0.76
C LEU A 548 15.14 -14.93 -0.34
N LYS A 549 15.02 -14.55 -1.60
CA LYS A 549 15.19 -15.45 -2.75
C LYS A 549 16.63 -15.91 -2.89
N GLU A 550 17.59 -14.99 -2.85
CA GLU A 550 19.03 -15.31 -2.91
C GLU A 550 19.40 -16.32 -1.82
N LYS A 551 18.98 -16.06 -0.59
CA LYS A 551 19.20 -16.98 0.53
C LYS A 551 18.59 -18.36 0.29
N ALA A 552 17.38 -18.43 -0.25
CA ALA A 552 16.74 -19.70 -0.56
C ALA A 552 17.48 -20.47 -1.67
N GLN A 553 17.95 -19.77 -2.69
CA GLN A 553 18.75 -20.33 -3.76
C GLN A 553 20.12 -20.83 -3.27
N GLU A 554 20.78 -20.08 -2.40
CA GLU A 554 22.08 -20.50 -1.81
C GLU A 554 21.93 -21.75 -0.94
N GLU A 555 20.89 -21.81 -0.10
CA GLU A 555 20.69 -22.95 0.81
C GLU A 555 20.20 -24.21 0.10
N LEU A 556 19.37 -24.10 -0.94
CA LEU A 556 18.77 -25.24 -1.66
C LEU A 556 19.54 -25.65 -2.93
N GLY A 557 20.34 -24.75 -3.52
CA GLY A 557 21.09 -25.04 -4.74
C GLY A 557 20.20 -25.56 -5.87
N GLU A 558 20.54 -26.74 -6.42
CA GLU A 558 19.77 -27.39 -7.49
C GLU A 558 18.35 -27.84 -7.07
N GLN A 559 18.04 -27.81 -5.77
CA GLN A 559 16.72 -28.18 -5.24
C GLN A 559 15.81 -26.96 -5.07
N PHE A 560 16.28 -25.77 -5.39
CA PHE A 560 15.45 -24.57 -5.35
C PHE A 560 14.30 -24.68 -6.36
N ASP A 561 13.08 -24.60 -5.85
CA ASP A 561 11.86 -24.56 -6.63
C ASP A 561 11.24 -23.17 -6.49
N PRO A 562 11.24 -22.35 -7.57
CA PRO A 562 10.69 -20.99 -7.52
C PRO A 562 9.21 -20.96 -7.14
N LYS A 563 8.41 -21.93 -7.60
CA LYS A 563 6.99 -22.01 -7.26
C LYS A 563 6.76 -22.26 -5.77
N ALA A 564 7.51 -23.18 -5.18
CA ALA A 564 7.44 -23.45 -3.75
C ALA A 564 7.93 -22.25 -2.91
N PHE A 565 8.94 -21.53 -3.37
CA PHE A 565 9.40 -20.29 -2.75
C PHE A 565 8.31 -19.20 -2.80
N HIS A 566 7.73 -18.93 -3.97
CA HIS A 566 6.68 -17.93 -4.11
C HIS A 566 5.43 -18.32 -3.30
N GLN A 567 5.11 -19.62 -3.22
CA GLN A 567 4.07 -20.08 -2.30
C GLN A 567 4.38 -19.72 -0.85
N ALA A 568 5.60 -19.96 -0.38
CA ALA A 568 5.99 -19.71 1.01
C ALA A 568 5.91 -18.23 1.40
N ILE A 569 6.25 -17.32 0.47
CA ILE A 569 6.15 -15.87 0.73
C ILE A 569 4.71 -15.34 0.64
N LEU A 570 3.82 -15.98 -0.12
CA LEU A 570 2.46 -15.50 -0.39
C LEU A 570 1.38 -16.12 0.51
N GLU A 571 1.52 -17.41 0.92
CA GLU A 571 0.44 -18.17 1.57
C GLU A 571 -0.03 -17.61 2.92
N ASN A 572 0.82 -16.83 3.58
CA ASN A 572 0.48 -16.17 4.83
C ASN A 572 -0.07 -14.73 4.62
N GLY A 573 -0.22 -14.29 3.37
CA GLY A 573 -0.54 -12.90 3.03
C GLY A 573 0.55 -11.92 3.50
N PRO A 574 0.32 -10.62 3.37
CA PRO A 574 1.30 -9.62 3.79
C PRO A 574 1.73 -9.74 5.24
N LEU A 575 3.05 -9.69 5.45
CA LEU A 575 3.73 -9.74 6.74
C LEU A 575 4.90 -8.75 6.75
N PRO A 576 5.25 -8.16 7.90
CA PRO A 576 6.55 -7.52 8.09
C PRO A 576 7.69 -8.51 7.81
N PHE A 577 8.82 -8.02 7.30
CA PHE A 577 9.89 -8.88 6.79
C PHE A 577 10.50 -9.81 7.84
N GLU A 578 10.58 -9.40 9.12
CA GLU A 578 11.03 -10.27 10.19
C GLU A 578 10.11 -11.50 10.40
N LEU A 579 8.81 -11.34 10.18
CA LEU A 579 7.86 -12.46 10.24
C LEU A 579 7.87 -13.29 8.95
N LEU A 580 8.08 -12.65 7.81
CA LEU A 580 8.19 -13.32 6.52
C LEU A 580 9.46 -14.18 6.46
N GLU A 581 10.59 -13.67 6.97
CA GLU A 581 11.85 -14.41 7.06
C GLU A 581 11.69 -15.73 7.87
N GLU A 582 10.89 -15.70 8.95
CA GLU A 582 10.61 -16.92 9.71
C GLU A 582 9.82 -17.95 8.87
N LYS A 583 8.91 -17.50 8.01
CA LYS A 583 8.18 -18.40 7.10
C LYS A 583 9.10 -19.00 6.03
N VAL A 584 10.01 -18.20 5.49
CA VAL A 584 11.02 -18.71 4.55
C VAL A 584 11.96 -19.69 5.24
N LYS A 585 12.39 -19.47 6.49
CA LYS A 585 13.16 -20.43 7.28
C LYS A 585 12.39 -21.74 7.53
N ASP A 586 11.08 -21.68 7.74
CA ASP A 586 10.22 -22.87 7.86
C ASP A 586 10.19 -23.66 6.54
N PHE A 587 10.02 -22.97 5.42
CA PHE A 587 10.08 -23.54 4.07
C PHE A 587 11.42 -24.24 3.81
N LEU A 588 12.54 -23.57 4.08
CA LEU A 588 13.88 -24.13 3.90
C LEU A 588 14.11 -25.41 4.75
N ARG A 589 13.65 -25.40 6.00
CA ARG A 589 13.72 -26.57 6.88
C ARG A 589 12.90 -27.76 6.35
N GLN A 590 11.73 -27.50 5.78
CA GLN A 590 10.88 -28.53 5.21
C GLN A 590 11.48 -29.10 3.91
N ALA A 591 11.92 -28.24 3.00
CA ALA A 591 12.57 -28.67 1.77
C ALA A 591 13.82 -29.56 2.04
N ALA A 592 14.64 -29.19 3.04
CA ALA A 592 15.79 -30.01 3.45
C ALA A 592 15.39 -31.38 4.03
N GLN A 593 14.21 -31.51 4.66
CA GLN A 593 13.72 -32.79 5.19
C GLN A 593 13.17 -33.70 4.08
N ASP A 594 12.50 -33.12 3.09
CA ASP A 594 11.92 -33.87 1.96
C ASP A 594 13.01 -34.40 1.00
N ALA A 595 14.22 -33.83 1.06
CA ALA A 595 15.40 -34.26 0.29
C ALA A 595 16.14 -35.49 0.90
N HIS A 596 15.78 -35.92 2.12
CA HIS A 596 16.38 -37.06 2.83
C HIS A 596 15.41 -38.25 2.94
#